data_426b57e1aa76e4e7a8261e41179d2201
#
_entry.id   426b57e1aa76e4e7a8261e41179d2201
#
_cell.length_a   1.000
_cell.length_b   1.000
_cell.length_c   1.000
_cell.angle_alpha   90.00
_cell.angle_beta   90.00
_cell.angle_gamma   90.00
#
_symmetry.space_group_name_H-M   'P 1'
#
loop_
_entity.id
_entity.type
_entity.pdbx_description
1 polymer ?
#
loop_
_entity_poly.entity_id
_entity_poly.type
_entity_poly.pdbx_seq_one_letter_code
_entity_poly.pdbx_strand_id
1 'polypeptide(L)'
;MFRVLTCLTAEHDWRLVLLAGLVCFVASVVAVNIFHRAIASQARTRLIWIAIAGASIGYGIWATHFIAMLAYEPGVSTGYGVALTGLSLAAAMILTSGGFGFSANAPGRWRAPIGGAIIGAGIASMHYLGMWALEVPGRVAWSMELVFVSIVLGMVFGYAALAFAIRYTDRWGTLIAALFLTLAIVSHHFTAMGAVEIVPDPTRAPDTLSLSPVFLAAAIAGVALTVLGMSLVGVLADRRLASRTGKFEAIINQLSLAQQQVEGSQMELREQKLRLDSAINHMGEGLCMFDAEKRLVFDD
;
A
#
# COMPACT_ATOMS: atom_id res chain seq x y z
N MET A 1 18.66 8.44 26.15
CA MET A 1 18.82 7.07 25.62
C MET A 1 18.40 6.02 26.66
N PHE A 2 18.89 6.07 27.88
CA PHE A 2 18.51 5.11 28.92
C PHE A 2 16.99 5.04 29.19
N ARG A 3 16.28 6.17 29.24
CA ARG A 3 14.81 6.21 29.45
C ARG A 3 14.03 5.40 28.39
N VAL A 4 14.37 5.50 27.13
CA VAL A 4 13.70 4.75 26.04
C VAL A 4 13.92 3.24 26.17
N LEU A 5 15.15 2.83 26.52
CA LEU A 5 15.47 1.42 26.77
C LEU A 5 14.75 0.89 28.00
N THR A 6 14.73 1.65 29.10
CA THR A 6 14.01 1.26 30.31
C THR A 6 12.51 1.14 30.06
N CYS A 7 11.91 2.09 29.35
CA CYS A 7 10.52 2.04 28.96
C CYS A 7 10.20 0.77 28.18
N LEU A 8 11.03 0.43 27.18
CA LEU A 8 10.82 -0.75 26.33
C LEU A 8 11.00 -2.08 27.09
N THR A 9 11.97 -2.16 28.01
CA THR A 9 12.36 -3.44 28.64
C THR A 9 11.72 -3.69 29.98
N ALA A 10 11.35 -2.66 30.72
CA ALA A 10 10.84 -2.76 32.10
C ALA A 10 9.35 -2.37 32.22
N GLU A 11 8.81 -1.57 31.30
CA GLU A 11 7.46 -1.02 31.41
C GLU A 11 6.49 -1.60 30.37
N HIS A 12 6.95 -2.51 29.47
CA HIS A 12 6.14 -3.11 28.43
C HIS A 12 6.23 -4.64 28.42
N ASP A 13 5.10 -5.32 28.23
CA ASP A 13 5.09 -6.76 27.88
C ASP A 13 5.68 -6.97 26.49
N TRP A 14 6.85 -7.62 26.44
CA TRP A 14 7.58 -7.86 25.18
C TRP A 14 6.79 -8.69 24.15
N ARG A 15 5.84 -9.52 24.58
CA ARG A 15 4.99 -10.35 23.70
C ARG A 15 4.05 -9.47 22.88
N LEU A 16 3.42 -8.49 23.53
CA LEU A 16 2.56 -7.53 22.88
C LEU A 16 3.37 -6.55 22.03
N VAL A 17 4.58 -6.19 22.44
CA VAL A 17 5.51 -5.38 21.63
C VAL A 17 5.86 -6.10 20.31
N LEU A 18 6.17 -7.39 20.36
CA LEU A 18 6.44 -8.19 19.17
C LEU A 18 5.19 -8.29 18.27
N LEU A 19 4.02 -8.49 18.86
CA LEU A 19 2.76 -8.50 18.13
C LEU A 19 2.50 -7.15 17.44
N ALA A 20 2.70 -6.04 18.14
CA ALA A 20 2.59 -4.69 17.58
C ALA A 20 3.53 -4.49 16.38
N GLY A 21 4.80 -4.92 16.52
CA GLY A 21 5.79 -4.87 15.43
C GLY A 21 5.40 -5.71 14.22
N LEU A 22 4.87 -6.91 14.43
CA LEU A 22 4.39 -7.78 13.35
C LEU A 22 3.19 -7.17 12.62
N VAL A 23 2.19 -6.69 13.35
CA VAL A 23 1.01 -6.02 12.78
C VAL A 23 1.42 -4.78 11.98
N CYS A 24 2.34 -3.98 12.54
CA CYS A 24 2.92 -2.82 11.88
C CYS A 24 3.59 -3.18 10.55
N PHE A 25 4.45 -4.20 10.55
CA PHE A 25 5.18 -4.63 9.35
C PHE A 25 4.22 -5.15 8.27
N VAL A 26 3.25 -5.99 8.63
CA VAL A 26 2.24 -6.50 7.68
C VAL A 26 1.44 -5.34 7.08
N ALA A 27 0.94 -4.40 7.90
CA ALA A 27 0.22 -3.22 7.42
C ALA A 27 1.08 -2.36 6.49
N SER A 28 2.38 -2.19 6.81
CA SER A 28 3.33 -1.46 5.99
C SER A 28 3.56 -2.14 4.62
N VAL A 29 3.71 -3.46 4.58
CA VAL A 29 3.83 -4.23 3.33
C VAL A 29 2.58 -4.07 2.47
N VAL A 30 1.40 -4.19 3.08
CA VAL A 30 0.11 -4.00 2.39
C VAL A 30 0.01 -2.59 1.80
N ALA A 31 0.29 -1.57 2.61
CA ALA A 31 0.19 -0.18 2.17
C ALA A 31 1.16 0.16 1.04
N VAL A 32 2.42 -0.31 1.09
CA VAL A 32 3.40 -0.09 0.03
C VAL A 32 2.99 -0.79 -1.27
N ASN A 33 2.49 -2.04 -1.20
CA ASN A 33 1.97 -2.74 -2.37
C ASN A 33 0.80 -1.99 -3.02
N ILE A 34 -0.13 -1.49 -2.21
CA ILE A 34 -1.28 -0.71 -2.70
C ILE A 34 -0.79 0.64 -3.28
N PHE A 35 0.21 1.27 -2.68
CA PHE A 35 0.82 2.50 -3.19
C PHE A 35 1.49 2.30 -4.55
N HIS A 36 2.17 1.17 -4.79
CA HIS A 36 2.69 0.82 -6.11
C HIS A 36 1.59 0.73 -7.16
N ARG A 37 0.42 0.17 -6.81
CA ARG A 37 -0.76 0.16 -7.69
C ARG A 37 -1.30 1.56 -7.95
N ALA A 38 -1.31 2.41 -6.92
CA ALA A 38 -1.73 3.80 -7.06
C ALA A 38 -0.88 4.53 -8.10
N ILE A 39 0.46 4.39 -8.02
CA ILE A 39 1.40 5.01 -8.97
C ILE A 39 1.17 4.49 -10.40
N ALA A 40 0.90 3.21 -10.57
CA ALA A 40 0.66 2.57 -11.88
C ALA A 40 -0.74 2.88 -12.46
N SER A 41 -1.66 3.46 -11.69
CA SER A 41 -3.05 3.69 -12.07
C SER A 41 -3.29 5.08 -12.66
N GLN A 42 -4.39 5.23 -13.43
CA GLN A 42 -4.84 6.53 -13.95
C GLN A 42 -5.65 7.32 -12.92
N ALA A 43 -5.82 8.62 -13.14
CA ALA A 43 -6.27 9.63 -12.18
C ALA A 43 -7.36 9.21 -11.16
N ARG A 44 -8.55 8.76 -11.60
CA ARG A 44 -9.64 8.38 -10.67
C ARG A 44 -9.31 7.11 -9.88
N THR A 45 -8.79 6.11 -10.55
CA THR A 45 -8.41 4.84 -9.93
C THR A 45 -7.22 5.03 -8.98
N ARG A 46 -6.30 5.95 -9.30
CA ARG A 46 -5.20 6.34 -8.43
C ARG A 46 -5.67 6.88 -7.09
N LEU A 47 -6.67 7.78 -7.08
CA LEU A 47 -7.23 8.32 -5.84
C LEU A 47 -7.82 7.24 -4.94
N ILE A 48 -8.52 6.27 -5.53
CA ILE A 48 -9.08 5.13 -4.77
C ILE A 48 -7.94 4.32 -4.13
N TRP A 49 -6.89 3.98 -4.89
CA TRP A 49 -5.76 3.24 -4.35
C TRP A 49 -4.97 4.01 -3.30
N ILE A 50 -4.83 5.33 -3.44
CA ILE A 50 -4.21 6.20 -2.42
C ILE A 50 -5.03 6.17 -1.13
N ALA A 51 -6.34 6.30 -1.21
CA ALA A 51 -7.21 6.25 -0.05
C ALA A 51 -7.14 4.88 0.66
N ILE A 52 -7.11 3.78 -0.10
CA ILE A 52 -6.97 2.43 0.44
C ILE A 52 -5.58 2.23 1.07
N ALA A 53 -4.50 2.70 0.43
CA ALA A 53 -3.15 2.62 0.99
C ALA A 53 -3.04 3.40 2.29
N GLY A 54 -3.54 4.65 2.30
CA GLY A 54 -3.54 5.49 3.49
C GLY A 54 -4.41 4.94 4.62
N ALA A 55 -5.60 4.39 4.30
CA ALA A 55 -6.43 3.70 5.27
C ALA A 55 -5.72 2.47 5.86
N SER A 56 -5.08 1.65 5.02
CA SER A 56 -4.37 0.44 5.46
C SER A 56 -3.26 0.77 6.44
N ILE A 57 -2.41 1.76 6.12
CA ILE A 57 -1.33 2.14 7.03
C ILE A 57 -1.85 2.95 8.22
N GLY A 58 -2.86 3.81 8.04
CA GLY A 58 -3.48 4.54 9.13
C GLY A 58 -4.04 3.61 10.21
N TYR A 59 -4.73 2.55 9.79
CA TYR A 59 -5.15 1.46 10.67
C TYR A 59 -3.95 0.75 11.30
N GLY A 60 -2.91 0.46 10.53
CA GLY A 60 -1.68 -0.17 11.03
C GLY A 60 -1.00 0.67 12.11
N ILE A 61 -0.85 1.97 11.91
CA ILE A 61 -0.28 2.91 12.88
C ILE A 61 -1.10 2.92 14.16
N TRP A 62 -2.43 3.05 14.03
CA TRP A 62 -3.36 3.08 15.14
C TRP A 62 -3.36 1.77 15.94
N ALA A 63 -3.45 0.63 15.26
CA ALA A 63 -3.41 -0.69 15.91
C ALA A 63 -2.08 -0.92 16.63
N THR A 64 -0.95 -0.61 15.99
CA THR A 64 0.39 -0.74 16.58
C THR A 64 0.52 0.10 17.85
N HIS A 65 0.07 1.36 17.80
CA HIS A 65 0.09 2.25 18.96
C HIS A 65 -0.72 1.66 20.11
N PHE A 66 -1.96 1.27 19.88
CA PHE A 66 -2.83 0.80 20.96
C PHE A 66 -2.49 -0.62 21.45
N ILE A 67 -1.93 -1.50 20.61
CA ILE A 67 -1.34 -2.77 21.09
C ILE A 67 -0.15 -2.47 22.01
N ALA A 68 0.72 -1.54 21.65
CA ALA A 68 1.84 -1.15 22.49
C ALA A 68 1.36 -0.45 23.78
N MET A 69 0.27 0.33 23.73
CA MET A 69 -0.36 0.90 24.92
C MET A 69 -1.01 -0.15 25.84
N LEU A 70 -1.52 -1.26 25.29
CA LEU A 70 -2.00 -2.41 26.07
C LEU A 70 -0.82 -3.19 26.69
N ALA A 71 0.37 -3.10 26.08
CA ALA A 71 1.59 -3.66 26.66
C ALA A 71 2.18 -2.79 27.76
N TYR A 72 1.82 -1.51 27.84
CA TYR A 72 2.35 -0.56 28.79
C TYR A 72 1.74 -0.72 30.17
N GLU A 73 2.56 -0.99 31.18
CA GLU A 73 2.18 -1.22 32.58
C GLU A 73 2.66 -0.05 33.47
N PRO A 74 1.94 1.07 33.53
CA PRO A 74 2.35 2.24 34.33
C PRO A 74 2.10 2.06 35.83
N GLY A 75 1.61 0.91 36.27
CA GLY A 75 1.29 0.64 37.68
C GLY A 75 0.00 1.32 38.18
N VAL A 76 -0.77 1.95 37.29
CA VAL A 76 -2.06 2.59 37.57
C VAL A 76 -3.11 2.14 36.57
N SER A 77 -4.40 2.25 36.95
CA SER A 77 -5.49 1.92 36.01
C SER A 77 -5.49 2.88 34.82
N THR A 78 -5.69 2.33 33.64
CA THR A 78 -5.73 3.09 32.38
C THR A 78 -7.08 2.93 31.70
N GLY A 79 -7.57 4.01 31.08
CA GLY A 79 -8.74 4.03 30.22
C GLY A 79 -8.43 4.86 28.97
N TYR A 80 -9.35 4.90 28.00
CA TYR A 80 -9.16 5.64 26.76
C TYR A 80 -10.44 6.35 26.35
N GLY A 81 -10.38 7.66 26.20
CA GLY A 81 -11.52 8.49 25.76
C GLY A 81 -11.91 8.16 24.31
N VAL A 82 -13.18 7.76 24.11
CA VAL A 82 -13.70 7.27 22.83
C VAL A 82 -13.48 8.26 21.68
N ALA A 83 -13.81 9.53 21.92
CA ALA A 83 -13.77 10.56 20.88
C ALA A 83 -12.34 10.82 20.37
N LEU A 84 -11.36 10.96 21.28
CA LEU A 84 -9.96 11.19 20.91
C LEU A 84 -9.32 9.95 20.28
N THR A 85 -9.69 8.75 20.75
CA THR A 85 -9.26 7.49 20.14
C THR A 85 -9.75 7.38 18.69
N GLY A 86 -11.01 7.72 18.41
CA GLY A 86 -11.55 7.76 17.04
C GLY A 86 -10.91 8.87 16.19
N LEU A 87 -10.70 10.06 16.78
CA LEU A 87 -10.04 11.18 16.08
C LEU A 87 -8.59 10.84 15.72
N SER A 88 -7.85 10.14 16.58
CA SER A 88 -6.47 9.70 16.31
C SER A 88 -6.41 8.77 15.09
N LEU A 89 -7.37 7.84 14.96
CA LEU A 89 -7.49 6.99 13.78
C LEU A 89 -7.75 7.80 12.51
N ALA A 90 -8.71 8.72 12.56
CA ALA A 90 -9.04 9.57 11.41
C ALA A 90 -7.83 10.43 10.98
N ALA A 91 -7.09 11.01 11.93
CA ALA A 91 -5.87 11.78 11.65
C ALA A 91 -4.81 10.92 10.96
N ALA A 92 -4.57 9.69 11.43
CA ALA A 92 -3.65 8.76 10.80
C ALA A 92 -4.05 8.48 9.34
N MET A 93 -5.31 8.14 9.08
CA MET A 93 -5.81 7.81 7.75
C MET A 93 -5.73 9.00 6.78
N ILE A 94 -6.13 10.18 7.21
CA ILE A 94 -6.15 11.38 6.37
C ILE A 94 -4.73 11.82 6.01
N LEU A 95 -3.85 11.93 7.01
CA LEU A 95 -2.49 12.42 6.78
C LEU A 95 -1.65 11.40 6.00
N THR A 96 -1.77 10.11 6.27
CA THR A 96 -1.05 9.11 5.47
C THR A 96 -1.57 9.02 4.04
N SER A 97 -2.89 9.14 3.81
CA SER A 97 -3.45 9.27 2.46
C SER A 97 -2.92 10.53 1.76
N GLY A 98 -2.83 11.65 2.48
CA GLY A 98 -2.24 12.90 1.97
C GLY A 98 -0.78 12.74 1.57
N GLY A 99 0.04 12.06 2.40
CA GLY A 99 1.45 11.80 2.12
C GLY A 99 1.65 10.90 0.89
N PHE A 100 0.90 9.79 0.79
CA PHE A 100 0.90 8.96 -0.42
C PHE A 100 0.38 9.72 -1.63
N GLY A 101 -0.70 10.51 -1.46
CA GLY A 101 -1.30 11.31 -2.52
C GLY A 101 -0.33 12.34 -3.07
N PHE A 102 0.36 13.06 -2.20
CA PHE A 102 1.41 14.00 -2.60
C PHE A 102 2.52 13.28 -3.37
N SER A 103 3.04 12.17 -2.82
CA SER A 103 4.13 11.41 -3.44
C SER A 103 3.76 10.78 -4.78
N ALA A 104 2.50 10.39 -4.98
CA ALA A 104 2.03 9.81 -6.24
C ALA A 104 1.83 10.84 -7.35
N ASN A 105 1.52 12.10 -7.01
CA ASN A 105 1.12 13.12 -7.97
C ASN A 105 2.15 14.26 -8.14
N ALA A 106 2.99 14.54 -7.14
CA ALA A 106 3.97 15.61 -7.23
C ALA A 106 5.13 15.25 -8.17
N PRO A 107 5.59 16.19 -9.01
CA PRO A 107 6.77 15.99 -9.85
C PRO A 107 8.07 16.18 -9.06
N GLY A 108 9.16 15.59 -9.58
CA GLY A 108 10.52 15.89 -9.17
C GLY A 108 10.99 15.26 -7.86
N ARG A 109 12.13 15.76 -7.35
CA ARG A 109 12.87 15.18 -6.23
C ARG A 109 12.21 15.37 -4.85
N TRP A 110 11.29 16.30 -4.73
CA TRP A 110 10.65 16.65 -3.45
C TRP A 110 9.46 15.74 -3.08
N ARG A 111 9.01 14.87 -4.01
CA ARG A 111 7.86 14.00 -3.78
C ARG A 111 8.03 13.04 -2.59
N ALA A 112 9.22 12.45 -2.42
CA ALA A 112 9.48 11.56 -1.31
C ALA A 112 9.73 12.30 0.02
N PRO A 113 10.57 13.37 0.08
CA PRO A 113 10.78 14.11 1.33
C PRO A 113 9.50 14.71 1.90
N ILE A 114 8.72 15.41 1.09
CA ILE A 114 7.50 16.07 1.57
C ILE A 114 6.43 15.03 1.92
N GLY A 115 6.20 14.03 1.05
CA GLY A 115 5.24 12.97 1.34
C GLY A 115 5.61 12.17 2.59
N GLY A 116 6.90 11.87 2.77
CA GLY A 116 7.40 11.21 3.97
C GLY A 116 7.24 12.05 5.24
N ALA A 117 7.48 13.36 5.15
CA ALA A 117 7.24 14.28 6.26
C ALA A 117 5.74 14.34 6.64
N ILE A 118 4.84 14.33 5.64
CA ILE A 118 3.38 14.28 5.88
C ILE A 118 2.99 12.95 6.56
N ILE A 119 3.55 11.80 6.12
CA ILE A 119 3.32 10.52 6.78
C ILE A 119 3.85 10.55 8.22
N GLY A 120 5.07 11.06 8.44
CA GLY A 120 5.64 11.24 9.77
C GLY A 120 4.79 12.13 10.68
N ALA A 121 4.24 13.21 10.12
CA ALA A 121 3.28 14.05 10.83
C ALA A 121 1.98 13.31 11.16
N GLY A 122 1.53 12.43 10.28
CA GLY A 122 0.37 11.55 10.52
C GLY A 122 0.62 10.57 11.68
N ILE A 123 1.81 9.96 11.72
CA ILE A 123 2.23 9.08 12.82
C ILE A 123 2.24 9.86 14.13
N ALA A 124 2.86 11.04 14.15
CA ALA A 124 2.95 11.89 15.33
C ALA A 124 1.57 12.38 15.81
N SER A 125 0.72 12.85 14.88
CA SER A 125 -0.63 13.31 15.20
C SER A 125 -1.46 12.19 15.82
N MET A 126 -1.41 10.99 15.25
CA MET A 126 -2.12 9.84 15.80
C MET A 126 -1.60 9.49 17.20
N HIS A 127 -0.28 9.42 17.38
CA HIS A 127 0.33 9.06 18.67
C HIS A 127 -0.05 10.07 19.76
N TYR A 128 0.14 11.36 19.52
CA TYR A 128 -0.13 12.37 20.56
C TYR A 128 -1.63 12.55 20.83
N LEU A 129 -2.52 12.39 19.84
CA LEU A 129 -3.96 12.32 20.06
C LEU A 129 -4.35 11.04 20.84
N GLY A 130 -3.72 9.90 20.54
CA GLY A 130 -3.91 8.66 21.29
C GLY A 130 -3.45 8.75 22.73
N MET A 131 -2.33 9.42 22.97
CA MET A 131 -1.85 9.72 24.32
C MET A 131 -2.72 10.75 25.05
N TRP A 132 -3.35 11.65 24.32
CA TRP A 132 -4.34 12.59 24.91
C TRP A 132 -5.65 11.89 25.25
N ALA A 133 -5.95 10.79 24.57
CA ALA A 133 -7.08 9.91 24.90
C ALA A 133 -6.81 9.07 26.16
N LEU A 134 -5.54 8.90 26.57
CA LEU A 134 -5.17 8.12 27.74
C LEU A 134 -5.68 8.79 29.02
N GLU A 135 -6.53 8.07 29.74
CA GLU A 135 -7.08 8.46 31.03
C GLU A 135 -6.33 7.68 32.13
N VAL A 136 -5.65 8.45 32.98
CA VAL A 136 -4.92 7.93 34.16
C VAL A 136 -5.26 8.79 35.37
N PRO A 137 -5.23 8.26 36.59
CA PRO A 137 -5.37 9.05 37.81
C PRO A 137 -4.10 9.87 38.07
N GLY A 138 -3.86 10.87 37.19
CA GLY A 138 -2.64 11.67 37.19
C GLY A 138 -2.57 12.68 36.04
N ARG A 139 -1.38 13.26 35.88
CA ARG A 139 -1.03 14.14 34.76
C ARG A 139 0.12 13.55 33.98
N VAL A 140 0.05 13.65 32.67
CA VAL A 140 1.15 13.27 31.78
C VAL A 140 2.06 14.50 31.59
N ALA A 141 3.30 14.40 32.04
CA ALA A 141 4.36 15.35 31.77
C ALA A 141 5.23 14.85 30.59
N TRP A 142 5.80 15.79 29.84
CA TRP A 142 6.51 15.47 28.60
C TRP A 142 7.94 16.03 28.60
N SER A 143 8.91 15.20 28.21
CA SER A 143 10.25 15.65 27.84
C SER A 143 10.24 16.15 26.40
N MET A 144 10.28 17.48 26.19
CA MET A 144 10.17 18.10 24.87
C MET A 144 11.30 17.68 23.92
N GLU A 145 12.49 17.36 24.44
CA GLU A 145 13.60 16.88 23.65
C GLU A 145 13.28 15.52 22.98
N LEU A 146 12.71 14.57 23.73
CA LEU A 146 12.33 13.26 23.21
C LEU A 146 11.10 13.36 22.30
N VAL A 147 10.17 14.26 22.58
CA VAL A 147 9.04 14.59 21.68
C VAL A 147 9.57 15.05 20.33
N PHE A 148 10.49 15.99 20.31
CA PHE A 148 11.10 16.49 19.06
C PHE A 148 11.82 15.38 18.30
N VAL A 149 12.66 14.58 18.98
CA VAL A 149 13.41 13.47 18.38
C VAL A 149 12.45 12.43 17.80
N SER A 150 11.36 12.09 18.48
CA SER A 150 10.38 11.14 17.99
C SER A 150 9.75 11.57 16.66
N ILE A 151 9.37 12.86 16.56
CA ILE A 151 8.79 13.44 15.33
C ILE A 151 9.80 13.39 14.19
N VAL A 152 11.05 13.78 14.43
CA VAL A 152 12.13 13.76 13.44
C VAL A 152 12.37 12.34 12.93
N LEU A 153 12.43 11.34 13.82
CA LEU A 153 12.59 9.93 13.44
C LEU A 153 11.44 9.46 12.54
N GLY A 154 10.20 9.79 12.91
CA GLY A 154 9.02 9.47 12.08
C GLY A 154 9.11 10.07 10.68
N MET A 155 9.55 11.32 10.55
CA MET A 155 9.70 12.00 9.26
C MET A 155 10.87 11.45 8.43
N VAL A 156 12.02 11.19 9.05
CA VAL A 156 13.22 10.68 8.36
C VAL A 156 12.99 9.28 7.82
N PHE A 157 12.45 8.37 8.63
CA PHE A 157 12.14 7.02 8.17
C PHE A 157 10.94 7.00 7.22
N GLY A 158 9.96 7.89 7.38
CA GLY A 158 8.87 8.08 6.42
C GLY A 158 9.38 8.55 5.05
N TYR A 159 10.33 9.46 5.02
CA TYR A 159 11.04 9.83 3.79
C TYR A 159 11.77 8.64 3.18
N ALA A 160 12.56 7.90 3.95
CA ALA A 160 13.28 6.73 3.47
C ALA A 160 12.32 5.70 2.88
N ALA A 161 11.21 5.40 3.57
CA ALA A 161 10.18 4.49 3.09
C ALA A 161 9.65 4.89 1.71
N LEU A 162 9.26 6.15 1.54
CA LEU A 162 8.75 6.63 0.25
C LEU A 162 9.82 6.72 -0.83
N ALA A 163 11.06 7.09 -0.47
CA ALA A 163 12.17 7.11 -1.42
C ALA A 163 12.43 5.72 -2.02
N PHE A 164 12.41 4.67 -1.18
CA PHE A 164 12.54 3.28 -1.63
C PHE A 164 11.30 2.81 -2.39
N ALA A 165 10.08 3.08 -1.90
CA ALA A 165 8.84 2.68 -2.57
C ALA A 165 8.70 3.29 -3.97
N ILE A 166 9.17 4.52 -4.18
CA ILE A 166 9.11 5.20 -5.47
C ILE A 166 10.19 4.69 -6.43
N ARG A 167 11.36 4.33 -5.90
CA ARG A 167 12.51 3.93 -6.72
C ARG A 167 12.46 2.46 -7.12
N TYR A 168 11.97 1.60 -6.25
CA TYR A 168 12.01 0.15 -6.41
C TYR A 168 10.60 -0.43 -6.23
N THR A 169 10.06 -1.01 -7.30
CA THR A 169 8.71 -1.59 -7.32
C THR A 169 8.72 -3.12 -7.25
N ASP A 170 9.90 -3.72 -7.17
CA ASP A 170 10.07 -5.15 -7.00
C ASP A 170 9.78 -5.59 -5.54
N ARG A 171 9.77 -6.90 -5.31
CA ARG A 171 9.47 -7.47 -3.99
C ARG A 171 10.45 -7.02 -2.90
N TRP A 172 11.74 -6.88 -3.24
CA TRP A 172 12.74 -6.46 -2.27
C TRP A 172 12.61 -4.97 -1.93
N GLY A 173 12.39 -4.13 -2.93
CA GLY A 173 12.09 -2.71 -2.74
C GLY A 173 10.86 -2.49 -1.87
N THR A 174 9.80 -3.28 -2.08
CA THR A 174 8.59 -3.27 -1.25
C THR A 174 8.89 -3.62 0.21
N LEU A 175 9.67 -4.69 0.46
CA LEU A 175 10.02 -5.12 1.81
C LEU A 175 10.90 -4.10 2.53
N ILE A 176 11.88 -3.51 1.85
CA ILE A 176 12.76 -2.47 2.41
C ILE A 176 11.94 -1.20 2.72
N ALA A 177 11.08 -0.77 1.81
CA ALA A 177 10.20 0.37 2.04
C ALA A 177 9.25 0.13 3.24
N ALA A 178 8.67 -1.07 3.34
CA ALA A 178 7.83 -1.47 4.46
C ALA A 178 8.62 -1.51 5.78
N LEU A 179 9.87 -1.97 5.76
CA LEU A 179 10.74 -1.95 6.94
C LEU A 179 11.01 -0.52 7.42
N PHE A 180 11.33 0.41 6.51
CA PHE A 180 11.50 1.82 6.88
C PHE A 180 10.20 2.45 7.40
N LEU A 181 9.05 2.10 6.83
CA LEU A 181 7.77 2.58 7.33
C LEU A 181 7.46 2.03 8.73
N THR A 182 7.78 0.76 8.97
CA THR A 182 7.70 0.14 10.32
C THR A 182 8.64 0.84 11.29
N LEU A 183 9.87 1.12 10.88
CA LEU A 183 10.83 1.87 11.70
C LEU A 183 10.33 3.28 12.00
N ALA A 184 9.68 3.96 11.04
CA ALA A 184 9.07 5.27 11.29
C ALA A 184 8.06 5.22 12.42
N ILE A 185 7.21 4.20 12.45
CA ILE A 185 6.13 4.04 13.44
C ILE A 185 6.70 3.61 14.80
N VAL A 186 7.51 2.56 14.81
CA VAL A 186 8.01 1.95 16.04
C VAL A 186 9.01 2.87 16.74
N SER A 187 9.98 3.47 16.01
CA SER A 187 10.95 4.39 16.62
C SER A 187 10.28 5.66 17.15
N HIS A 188 9.30 6.21 16.40
CA HIS A 188 8.51 7.33 16.89
C HIS A 188 7.79 6.97 18.20
N HIS A 189 7.03 5.85 18.21
CA HIS A 189 6.22 5.44 19.36
C HIS A 189 7.08 5.27 20.61
N PHE A 190 8.12 4.44 20.57
CA PHE A 190 8.91 4.16 21.79
C PHE A 190 9.78 5.34 22.23
N THR A 191 10.22 6.20 21.31
CA THR A 191 10.92 7.44 21.67
C THR A 191 9.95 8.42 22.34
N ALA A 192 8.73 8.54 21.84
CA ALA A 192 7.69 9.38 22.42
C ALA A 192 7.20 8.82 23.77
N MET A 193 7.09 7.51 23.93
CA MET A 193 6.78 6.87 25.24
C MET A 193 7.89 7.11 26.25
N GLY A 194 9.15 7.09 25.84
CA GLY A 194 10.28 7.47 26.72
C GLY A 194 10.25 8.94 27.16
N ALA A 195 9.46 9.78 26.50
CA ALA A 195 9.23 11.17 26.91
C ALA A 195 8.15 11.33 27.98
N VAL A 196 7.35 10.30 28.23
CA VAL A 196 6.21 10.31 29.14
C VAL A 196 6.65 10.14 30.59
N GLU A 197 6.07 10.94 31.47
CA GLU A 197 6.17 10.80 32.93
C GLU A 197 4.78 10.99 33.53
N ILE A 198 4.27 9.96 34.21
CA ILE A 198 2.97 10.02 34.87
C ILE A 198 3.18 10.55 36.29
N VAL A 199 2.65 11.74 36.55
CA VAL A 199 2.64 12.34 37.90
C VAL A 199 1.29 12.02 38.52
N PRO A 200 1.24 11.17 39.58
CA PRO A 200 -0.03 10.80 40.22
C PRO A 200 -0.79 12.02 40.77
N ASP A 201 -2.10 12.09 40.51
CA ASP A 201 -3.00 13.11 41.04
C ASP A 201 -4.31 12.40 41.46
N PRO A 202 -4.47 12.07 42.73
CA PRO A 202 -5.62 11.33 43.24
C PRO A 202 -6.94 12.12 43.18
N THR A 203 -6.89 13.41 42.82
CA THR A 203 -8.11 14.24 42.66
C THR A 203 -8.74 14.04 41.27
N ARG A 204 -8.06 13.42 40.35
CA ARG A 204 -8.58 13.13 38.99
C ARG A 204 -9.19 11.72 38.97
N ALA A 205 -10.51 11.66 38.82
CA ALA A 205 -11.22 10.43 38.49
C ALA A 205 -11.27 10.22 36.98
N PRO A 206 -11.19 8.95 36.48
CA PRO A 206 -11.39 8.66 35.07
C PRO A 206 -12.80 9.07 34.62
N ASP A 207 -12.90 9.50 33.37
CA ASP A 207 -14.20 9.89 32.78
C ASP A 207 -15.12 8.68 32.60
N THR A 208 -16.43 8.88 32.69
CA THR A 208 -17.43 7.79 32.63
C THR A 208 -17.60 7.17 31.23
N LEU A 209 -17.01 7.79 30.20
CA LEU A 209 -17.05 7.35 28.80
C LEU A 209 -15.70 6.80 28.31
N SER A 210 -14.97 6.10 29.17
CA SER A 210 -13.69 5.51 28.78
C SER A 210 -13.86 4.08 28.25
N LEU A 211 -13.09 3.77 27.18
CA LEU A 211 -12.96 2.39 26.69
C LEU A 211 -12.12 1.60 27.68
N SER A 212 -12.66 0.48 28.13
CA SER A 212 -11.82 -0.45 28.88
C SER A 212 -10.80 -1.14 27.96
N PRO A 213 -9.68 -1.65 28.48
CA PRO A 213 -8.69 -2.40 27.71
C PRO A 213 -9.28 -3.54 26.87
N VAL A 214 -10.36 -4.18 27.33
CA VAL A 214 -11.04 -5.27 26.62
C VAL A 214 -11.76 -4.74 25.36
N PHE A 215 -12.48 -3.64 25.46
CA PHE A 215 -13.15 -3.02 24.31
C PHE A 215 -12.12 -2.47 23.32
N LEU A 216 -11.02 -1.91 23.80
CA LEU A 216 -9.93 -1.46 22.95
C LEU A 216 -9.28 -2.65 22.21
N ALA A 217 -9.02 -3.75 22.88
CA ALA A 217 -8.49 -4.98 22.26
C ALA A 217 -9.45 -5.52 21.18
N ALA A 218 -10.77 -5.51 21.44
CA ALA A 218 -11.77 -5.91 20.45
C ALA A 218 -11.78 -4.97 19.22
N ALA A 219 -11.66 -3.65 19.42
CA ALA A 219 -11.54 -2.69 18.33
C ALA A 219 -10.29 -2.92 17.50
N ILE A 220 -9.13 -3.18 18.14
CA ILE A 220 -7.87 -3.50 17.48
C ILE A 220 -8.01 -4.79 16.66
N ALA A 221 -8.63 -5.83 17.21
CA ALA A 221 -8.87 -7.08 16.49
C ALA A 221 -9.74 -6.86 15.24
N GLY A 222 -10.79 -6.04 15.32
CA GLY A 222 -11.63 -5.64 14.18
C GLY A 222 -10.83 -4.90 13.10
N VAL A 223 -9.96 -4.00 13.51
CA VAL A 223 -9.04 -3.27 12.61
C VAL A 223 -8.06 -4.24 11.94
N ALA A 224 -7.45 -5.16 12.70
CA ALA A 224 -6.53 -6.16 12.16
C ALA A 224 -7.21 -7.05 11.11
N LEU A 225 -8.43 -7.50 11.36
CA LEU A 225 -9.23 -8.26 10.40
C LEU A 225 -9.53 -7.44 9.13
N THR A 226 -9.79 -6.15 9.26
CA THR A 226 -10.00 -5.25 8.11
C THR A 226 -8.74 -5.14 7.26
N VAL A 227 -7.57 -4.95 7.87
CA VAL A 227 -6.27 -4.90 7.15
C VAL A 227 -5.97 -6.22 6.45
N LEU A 228 -6.20 -7.35 7.12
CA LEU A 228 -6.04 -8.68 6.54
C LEU A 228 -7.01 -8.90 5.38
N GLY A 229 -8.27 -8.48 5.52
CA GLY A 229 -9.27 -8.53 4.45
C GLY A 229 -8.86 -7.71 3.23
N MET A 230 -8.40 -6.48 3.42
CA MET A 230 -7.89 -5.63 2.34
C MET A 230 -6.65 -6.23 1.66
N SER A 231 -5.76 -6.86 2.44
CA SER A 231 -4.60 -7.57 1.92
C SER A 231 -5.02 -8.75 1.03
N LEU A 232 -5.97 -9.55 1.50
CA LEU A 232 -6.51 -10.69 0.73
C LEU A 232 -7.16 -10.24 -0.57
N VAL A 233 -8.01 -9.21 -0.52
CA VAL A 233 -8.62 -8.61 -1.73
C VAL A 233 -7.55 -8.12 -2.69
N GLY A 234 -6.50 -7.47 -2.18
CA GLY A 234 -5.34 -7.06 -2.95
C GLY A 234 -4.68 -8.24 -3.70
N VAL A 235 -4.34 -9.30 -2.98
CA VAL A 235 -3.72 -10.51 -3.57
C VAL A 235 -4.63 -11.19 -4.60
N LEU A 236 -5.93 -11.31 -4.30
CA LEU A 236 -6.90 -11.90 -5.24
C LEU A 236 -7.07 -11.06 -6.52
N ALA A 237 -7.08 -9.73 -6.38
CA ALA A 237 -7.12 -8.82 -7.52
C ALA A 237 -5.87 -8.96 -8.41
N ASP A 238 -4.66 -9.10 -7.81
CA ASP A 238 -3.43 -9.34 -8.57
C ASP A 238 -3.46 -10.62 -9.35
N ARG A 239 -3.87 -11.71 -8.72
CA ARG A 239 -3.99 -13.01 -9.40
C ARG A 239 -4.96 -12.95 -10.58
N ARG A 240 -6.09 -12.25 -10.43
CA ARG A 240 -7.06 -12.08 -11.51
C ARG A 240 -6.52 -11.22 -12.66
N LEU A 241 -5.81 -10.13 -12.35
CA LEU A 241 -5.17 -9.29 -13.35
C LEU A 241 -4.08 -10.05 -14.10
N ALA A 242 -3.17 -10.71 -13.41
CA ALA A 242 -2.12 -11.52 -14.03
C ALA A 242 -2.68 -12.61 -14.96
N SER A 243 -3.75 -13.30 -14.53
CA SER A 243 -4.45 -14.28 -15.38
C SER A 243 -5.07 -13.65 -16.64
N ARG A 244 -5.61 -12.44 -16.54
CA ARG A 244 -6.16 -11.71 -17.71
C ARG A 244 -5.07 -11.27 -18.67
N THR A 245 -3.98 -10.70 -18.15
CA THR A 245 -2.84 -10.27 -18.98
C THR A 245 -2.24 -11.43 -19.75
N GLY A 246 -2.02 -12.58 -19.11
CA GLY A 246 -1.52 -13.77 -19.79
C GLY A 246 -2.46 -14.29 -20.89
N LYS A 247 -3.78 -14.20 -20.69
CA LYS A 247 -4.76 -14.56 -21.74
C LYS A 247 -4.71 -13.57 -22.92
N PHE A 248 -4.58 -12.26 -22.67
CA PHE A 248 -4.44 -11.27 -23.72
C PHE A 248 -3.16 -11.46 -24.53
N GLU A 249 -2.03 -11.72 -23.88
CA GLU A 249 -0.76 -12.03 -24.57
C GLU A 249 -0.87 -13.29 -25.43
N ALA A 250 -1.52 -14.34 -24.93
CA ALA A 250 -1.78 -15.54 -25.72
C ALA A 250 -2.64 -15.26 -26.96
N ILE A 251 -3.69 -14.46 -26.83
CA ILE A 251 -4.56 -14.07 -27.95
C ILE A 251 -3.79 -13.23 -28.97
N ILE A 252 -2.99 -12.26 -28.53
CA ILE A 252 -2.15 -11.43 -29.41
C ILE A 252 -1.17 -12.31 -30.21
N ASN A 253 -0.52 -13.26 -29.55
CA ASN A 253 0.41 -14.17 -30.20
C ASN A 253 -0.32 -15.07 -31.23
N GLN A 254 -1.51 -15.59 -30.91
CA GLN A 254 -2.31 -16.36 -31.87
C GLN A 254 -2.73 -15.52 -33.08
N LEU A 255 -3.16 -14.27 -32.88
CA LEU A 255 -3.52 -13.37 -33.95
C LEU A 255 -2.33 -13.05 -34.85
N SER A 256 -1.14 -12.80 -34.28
CA SER A 256 0.06 -12.52 -35.06
C SER A 256 0.49 -13.73 -35.91
N LEU A 257 0.39 -14.93 -35.37
CA LEU A 257 0.67 -16.17 -36.14
C LEU A 257 -0.35 -16.38 -37.26
N ALA A 258 -1.63 -16.18 -37.00
CA ALA A 258 -2.68 -16.28 -38.02
C ALA A 258 -2.49 -15.24 -39.16
N GLN A 259 -2.12 -14.03 -38.80
CA GLN A 259 -1.81 -12.98 -39.78
C GLN A 259 -0.63 -13.34 -40.65
N GLN A 260 0.47 -13.87 -40.09
CA GLN A 260 1.62 -14.34 -40.86
C GLN A 260 1.23 -15.49 -41.82
N GLN A 261 0.36 -16.42 -41.40
CA GLN A 261 -0.13 -17.49 -42.29
C GLN A 261 -0.95 -16.91 -43.44
N VAL A 262 -1.83 -15.95 -43.20
CA VAL A 262 -2.63 -15.31 -44.24
C VAL A 262 -1.72 -14.58 -45.24
N GLU A 263 -0.75 -13.80 -44.75
CA GLU A 263 0.20 -13.11 -45.59
C GLU A 263 1.05 -14.09 -46.47
N GLY A 264 1.50 -15.18 -45.86
CA GLY A 264 2.20 -16.24 -46.58
C GLY A 264 1.35 -16.87 -47.68
N SER A 265 0.09 -17.23 -47.37
CA SER A 265 -0.85 -17.79 -48.36
C SER A 265 -1.19 -16.81 -49.46
N GLN A 266 -1.31 -15.51 -49.16
CA GLN A 266 -1.54 -14.48 -50.16
C GLN A 266 -0.33 -14.33 -51.12
N MET A 267 0.89 -14.38 -50.60
CA MET A 267 2.09 -14.34 -51.45
C MET A 267 2.18 -15.53 -52.36
N GLU A 268 1.92 -16.74 -51.82
CA GLU A 268 1.91 -17.96 -52.64
C GLU A 268 0.85 -17.93 -53.74
N LEU A 269 -0.38 -17.47 -53.40
CA LEU A 269 -1.45 -17.29 -54.39
C LEU A 269 -1.09 -16.29 -55.46
N ARG A 270 -0.44 -15.18 -55.08
CA ARG A 270 0.02 -14.17 -56.04
C ARG A 270 1.10 -14.70 -56.95
N GLU A 271 2.02 -15.51 -56.45
CA GLU A 271 3.06 -16.15 -57.26
C GLU A 271 2.45 -17.19 -58.25
N GLN A 272 1.51 -18.00 -57.78
CA GLN A 272 0.80 -18.93 -58.65
C GLN A 272 0.03 -18.19 -59.78
N LYS A 273 -0.63 -17.06 -59.43
CA LYS A 273 -1.32 -16.26 -60.42
C LYS A 273 -0.37 -15.67 -61.48
N LEU A 274 0.78 -15.14 -61.06
CA LEU A 274 1.79 -14.61 -61.98
C LEU A 274 2.38 -15.71 -62.87
N ARG A 275 2.59 -16.91 -62.35
CA ARG A 275 3.04 -18.06 -63.14
C ARG A 275 2.00 -18.46 -64.20
N LEU A 276 0.72 -18.48 -63.78
CA LEU A 276 -0.38 -18.79 -64.71
C LEU A 276 -0.53 -17.73 -65.80
N ASP A 277 -0.54 -16.45 -65.40
CA ASP A 277 -0.62 -15.31 -66.38
C ASP A 277 0.57 -15.37 -67.36
N SER A 278 1.79 -15.67 -66.88
CA SER A 278 2.96 -15.82 -67.71
C SER A 278 2.83 -17.02 -68.70
N ALA A 279 2.29 -18.15 -68.18
CA ALA A 279 2.09 -19.32 -69.04
C ALA A 279 1.07 -19.05 -70.15
N ILE A 280 -0.04 -18.40 -69.82
CA ILE A 280 -1.07 -17.99 -70.81
C ILE A 280 -0.50 -17.06 -71.86
N ASN A 281 0.25 -16.01 -71.45
CA ASN A 281 0.83 -14.99 -72.33
C ASN A 281 1.94 -15.55 -73.27
N HIS A 282 2.53 -16.72 -72.94
CA HIS A 282 3.56 -17.36 -73.79
C HIS A 282 3.03 -18.54 -74.62
N MET A 283 1.75 -18.85 -74.48
CA MET A 283 1.10 -19.84 -75.37
C MET A 283 0.76 -19.17 -76.69
N GLY A 284 1.46 -19.58 -77.76
CA GLY A 284 1.28 -19.05 -79.12
C GLY A 284 -0.02 -19.52 -79.83
N GLU A 285 -0.88 -20.25 -79.11
CA GLU A 285 -2.19 -20.73 -79.57
C GLU A 285 -3.27 -20.23 -78.61
N GLY A 286 -4.43 -19.76 -79.13
CA GLY A 286 -5.53 -19.26 -78.30
C GLY A 286 -6.04 -20.29 -77.30
N LEU A 287 -6.32 -19.89 -76.08
CA LEU A 287 -6.86 -20.73 -75.03
C LEU A 287 -8.33 -20.43 -74.76
N CYS A 288 -9.19 -21.46 -74.94
CA CYS A 288 -10.61 -21.36 -74.59
C CYS A 288 -10.88 -22.16 -73.31
N MET A 289 -11.45 -21.49 -72.30
CA MET A 289 -11.92 -22.16 -71.10
C MET A 289 -13.44 -22.16 -71.00
N PHE A 290 -14.00 -23.30 -70.64
CA PHE A 290 -15.43 -23.54 -70.49
C PHE A 290 -15.79 -23.88 -69.04
N ASP A 291 -16.94 -23.40 -68.56
CA ASP A 291 -17.50 -23.82 -67.26
C ASP A 291 -18.05 -25.26 -67.30
N ALA A 292 -18.53 -25.75 -66.16
CA ALA A 292 -19.12 -27.08 -66.04
C ALA A 292 -20.38 -27.24 -66.91
N GLU A 293 -21.04 -26.12 -67.29
CA GLU A 293 -22.20 -26.04 -68.19
C GLU A 293 -21.81 -25.84 -69.63
N LYS A 294 -20.49 -25.94 -69.93
CA LYS A 294 -19.93 -25.79 -71.28
C LYS A 294 -20.10 -24.40 -71.91
N ARG A 295 -20.14 -23.36 -71.10
CA ARG A 295 -20.14 -21.97 -71.55
C ARG A 295 -18.72 -21.44 -71.54
N LEU A 296 -18.37 -20.66 -72.56
CA LEU A 296 -17.08 -20.03 -72.66
C LEU A 296 -16.91 -19.00 -71.53
N VAL A 297 -15.88 -19.22 -70.73
CA VAL A 297 -15.56 -18.31 -69.58
C VAL A 297 -14.38 -17.42 -69.91
N PHE A 298 -13.49 -17.87 -70.80
CA PHE A 298 -12.31 -17.13 -71.22
C PHE A 298 -11.95 -17.48 -72.64
N ASP A 299 -11.67 -16.47 -73.43
CA ASP A 299 -11.22 -16.55 -74.81
C ASP A 299 -10.13 -15.51 -75.03
N ASP A 300 -8.92 -15.91 -75.44
CA ASP A 300 -7.80 -15.03 -75.75
C ASP A 300 -7.25 -15.29 -77.19
#